data_dbfadb548dd1e3ceadc554dcc83a3be7
#
_entry.id   dbfadb548dd1e3ceadc554dcc83a3be7
#
_cell.length_a   1.000
_cell.length_b   1.000
_cell.length_c   1.000
_cell.angle_alpha   90.00
_cell.angle_beta   90.00
_cell.angle_gamma   90.00
#
_symmetry.space_group_name_H-M   'P 1'
#
loop_
_entity.id
_entity.type
_entity.pdbx_description
1 polymer ?
#
loop_
_entity_poly.entity_id
_entity_poly.type
_entity_poly.pdbx_seq_one_letter_code
_entity_poly.pdbx_strand_id
1 'polypeptide(L)'
;AGNFSSKVAVYLSELGYDLSFLRTIPGTIGGAIAMNAGCYGKYIGDYVRSIEGVDKSGKIIRVGKENLQFKYRCTKLPNDFIVTSAILKPKIEKKEAIKLKMKEMLSKREETQPTKKATCGSTFKNPDGKSSLMLDEAIELKAWSLIDRAGLRGKQMGKAMVSKKHP
;
A
#
# COMPACT_ATOMS: atom_id res chain seq x y z
N ALA A 1 3.25 -7.08 -13.63
CA ALA A 1 2.96 -6.97 -12.18
C ALA A 1 4.22 -7.05 -11.31
N GLY A 2 5.33 -7.64 -11.78
CA GLY A 2 6.58 -7.80 -11.02
C GLY A 2 7.37 -6.51 -10.74
N ASN A 3 7.05 -5.41 -11.37
CA ASN A 3 7.72 -4.13 -11.13
C ASN A 3 7.45 -3.60 -9.72
N PHE A 4 8.48 -3.04 -9.07
CA PHE A 4 8.34 -2.39 -7.77
C PHE A 4 7.43 -1.18 -7.85
N SER A 5 6.48 -1.06 -6.92
CA SER A 5 5.52 0.04 -6.83
C SER A 5 6.21 1.41 -6.84
N SER A 6 7.29 1.55 -6.07
CA SER A 6 8.06 2.79 -5.98
C SER A 6 8.75 3.18 -7.30
N LYS A 7 9.23 2.21 -8.08
CA LYS A 7 9.82 2.47 -9.41
C LYS A 7 8.76 2.87 -10.42
N VAL A 8 7.59 2.22 -10.38
CA VAL A 8 6.45 2.59 -11.24
C VAL A 8 5.97 4.01 -10.96
N ALA A 9 5.88 4.41 -9.67
CA ALA A 9 5.52 5.78 -9.30
C ALA A 9 6.48 6.81 -9.90
N VAL A 10 7.79 6.57 -9.80
CA VAL A 10 8.81 7.48 -10.37
C VAL A 10 8.69 7.54 -11.90
N TYR A 11 8.63 6.40 -12.57
CA TYR A 11 8.51 6.33 -14.02
C TYR A 11 7.28 7.09 -14.53
N LEU A 12 6.12 6.86 -13.91
CA LEU A 12 4.86 7.50 -14.30
C LEU A 12 4.87 9.02 -14.01
N SER A 13 5.58 9.46 -12.97
CA SER A 13 5.70 10.89 -12.68
C SER A 13 6.43 11.67 -13.78
N GLU A 14 7.41 11.03 -14.44
CA GLU A 14 8.11 11.63 -15.60
C GLU A 14 7.21 11.75 -16.85
N LEU A 15 6.12 11.01 -16.87
CA LEU A 15 5.11 11.06 -17.93
C LEU A 15 3.90 11.94 -17.56
N GLY A 16 3.88 12.53 -16.35
CA GLY A 16 2.76 13.34 -15.87
C GLY A 16 1.56 12.53 -15.36
N TYR A 17 1.77 11.27 -14.97
CA TYR A 17 0.74 10.40 -14.41
C TYR A 17 0.90 10.27 -12.89
N ASP A 18 -0.09 10.73 -12.11
CA ASP A 18 -0.04 10.70 -10.63
C ASP A 18 -0.45 9.35 -10.05
N LEU A 19 0.56 8.59 -9.66
CA LEU A 19 0.46 7.48 -8.70
C LEU A 19 1.50 7.69 -7.56
N SER A 20 1.67 8.92 -7.13
CA SER A 20 2.68 9.36 -6.13
C SER A 20 2.63 8.54 -4.84
N PHE A 21 1.44 8.13 -4.39
CA PHE A 21 1.26 7.33 -3.17
C PHE A 21 2.01 5.99 -3.23
N LEU A 22 2.17 5.40 -4.41
CA LEU A 22 2.94 4.16 -4.60
C LEU A 22 4.43 4.32 -4.29
N ARG A 23 4.95 5.56 -4.26
CA ARG A 23 6.36 5.85 -3.95
C ARG A 23 6.78 5.34 -2.57
N THR A 24 5.84 5.32 -1.63
CA THR A 24 6.08 4.89 -0.24
C THR A 24 5.62 3.46 0.05
N ILE A 25 5.02 2.76 -0.91
CA ILE A 25 4.55 1.38 -0.73
C ILE A 25 5.64 0.40 -1.17
N PRO A 26 6.16 -0.44 -0.27
CA PRO A 26 7.10 -1.50 -0.63
C PRO A 26 6.40 -2.62 -1.40
N GLY A 27 7.19 -3.40 -2.14
CA GLY A 27 6.70 -4.53 -2.91
C GLY A 27 6.35 -4.20 -4.36
N THR A 28 5.72 -5.15 -5.04
CA THR A 28 5.42 -5.10 -6.47
C THR A 28 3.98 -4.66 -6.74
N ILE A 29 3.71 -4.25 -7.98
CA ILE A 29 2.35 -3.87 -8.43
C ILE A 29 1.37 -5.03 -8.25
N GLY A 30 1.76 -6.27 -8.57
CA GLY A 30 0.89 -7.43 -8.38
C GLY A 30 0.52 -7.66 -6.92
N GLY A 31 1.51 -7.58 -6.03
CA GLY A 31 1.28 -7.65 -4.58
C GLY A 31 0.44 -6.48 -4.06
N ALA A 32 0.67 -5.27 -4.57
CA ALA A 32 -0.14 -4.10 -4.24
C ALA A 32 -1.61 -4.28 -4.65
N ILE A 33 -1.88 -4.86 -5.82
CA ILE A 33 -3.24 -5.16 -6.28
C ILE A 33 -3.88 -6.24 -5.39
N ALA A 34 -3.19 -7.34 -5.12
CA ALA A 34 -3.72 -8.42 -4.30
C ALA A 34 -4.12 -7.95 -2.88
N MET A 35 -3.34 -7.03 -2.33
CA MET A 35 -3.58 -6.45 -0.99
C MET A 35 -4.39 -5.16 -1.01
N ASN A 36 -4.87 -4.70 -2.16
CA ASN A 36 -5.43 -3.36 -2.30
C ASN A 36 -4.60 -2.33 -1.53
N ALA A 37 -3.30 -2.29 -1.82
CA ALA A 37 -2.36 -1.46 -1.08
C ALA A 37 -2.73 0.01 -1.21
N GLY A 38 -2.66 0.71 -0.09
CA GLY A 38 -2.99 2.13 -0.05
C GLY A 38 -2.32 2.85 1.11
N CYS A 39 -2.12 4.14 0.92
CA CYS A 39 -1.69 5.09 1.93
C CYS A 39 -2.13 6.51 1.52
N TYR A 40 -2.15 7.42 2.48
CA TYR A 40 -2.53 8.82 2.25
C TYR A 40 -3.91 8.96 1.57
N GLY A 41 -4.90 8.13 1.98
CA GLY A 41 -6.27 8.17 1.45
C GLY A 41 -6.46 7.66 0.02
N LYS A 42 -5.41 7.09 -0.60
CA LYS A 42 -5.45 6.52 -1.95
C LYS A 42 -5.18 5.03 -1.90
N TYR A 43 -5.87 4.27 -2.74
CA TYR A 43 -5.72 2.82 -2.88
C TYR A 43 -5.45 2.46 -4.33
N ILE A 44 -4.67 1.41 -4.58
CA ILE A 44 -4.38 0.98 -5.95
C ILE A 44 -5.66 0.57 -6.69
N GLY A 45 -6.64 0.00 -6.00
CA GLY A 45 -7.94 -0.37 -6.56
C GLY A 45 -8.71 0.79 -7.20
N ASP A 46 -8.48 2.03 -6.75
CA ASP A 46 -9.10 3.23 -7.35
C ASP A 46 -8.64 3.46 -8.78
N TYR A 47 -7.44 2.99 -9.09
CA TYR A 47 -6.76 3.20 -10.37
C TYR A 47 -6.76 1.97 -11.28
N VAL A 48 -7.07 0.77 -10.77
CA VAL A 48 -7.13 -0.45 -11.58
C VAL A 48 -8.32 -0.37 -12.54
N ARG A 49 -8.09 -0.65 -13.83
CA ARG A 49 -9.13 -0.84 -14.84
C ARG A 49 -9.35 -2.32 -15.14
N SER A 50 -8.29 -3.08 -15.26
CA SER A 50 -8.33 -4.53 -15.41
C SER A 50 -7.02 -5.14 -14.96
N ILE A 51 -7.06 -6.41 -14.66
CA ILE A 51 -5.87 -7.22 -14.39
C ILE A 51 -5.87 -8.44 -15.32
N GLU A 52 -4.70 -8.96 -15.57
CA GLU A 52 -4.49 -10.24 -16.21
C GLU A 52 -3.60 -11.10 -15.33
N GLY A 53 -3.83 -12.38 -15.32
CA GLY A 53 -3.06 -13.30 -14.52
C GLY A 53 -3.28 -14.74 -14.95
N VAL A 54 -2.67 -15.64 -14.21
CA VAL A 54 -2.77 -17.09 -14.42
C VAL A 54 -3.38 -17.76 -13.21
N ASP A 55 -4.21 -18.75 -13.44
CA ASP A 55 -4.74 -19.65 -12.41
C ASP A 55 -3.80 -20.84 -12.19
N LYS A 56 -4.16 -21.72 -11.26
CA LYS A 56 -3.37 -22.94 -10.95
C LYS A 56 -3.22 -23.91 -12.12
N SER A 57 -4.08 -23.84 -13.14
CA SER A 57 -3.98 -24.66 -14.35
C SER A 57 -3.07 -24.05 -15.42
N GLY A 58 -2.53 -22.83 -15.17
CA GLY A 58 -1.75 -22.08 -16.13
C GLY A 58 -2.60 -21.32 -17.15
N LYS A 59 -3.94 -21.30 -17.01
CA LYS A 59 -4.83 -20.57 -17.90
C LYS A 59 -4.72 -19.08 -17.65
N ILE A 60 -4.52 -18.30 -18.72
CA ILE A 60 -4.53 -16.84 -18.68
C ILE A 60 -5.97 -16.35 -18.58
N ILE A 61 -6.24 -15.49 -17.59
CA ILE A 61 -7.56 -14.91 -17.35
C ILE A 61 -7.41 -13.40 -17.25
N ARG A 62 -8.28 -12.66 -17.93
CA ARG A 62 -8.42 -11.20 -17.77
C ARG A 62 -9.67 -10.91 -16.94
N VAL A 63 -9.52 -10.05 -15.93
CA VAL A 63 -10.61 -9.65 -15.02
C VAL A 63 -10.74 -8.14 -15.05
N GLY A 64 -11.91 -7.66 -15.45
CA GLY A 64 -12.27 -6.24 -15.43
C GLY A 64 -12.53 -5.74 -14.00
N LYS A 65 -12.44 -4.43 -13.80
CA LYS A 65 -12.64 -3.78 -12.49
C LYS A 65 -13.99 -4.14 -11.86
N GLU A 66 -15.03 -4.26 -12.67
CA GLU A 66 -16.40 -4.57 -12.26
C GLU A 66 -16.53 -5.94 -11.58
N ASN A 67 -15.60 -6.86 -11.86
CA ASN A 67 -15.53 -8.20 -11.28
C ASN A 67 -14.52 -8.30 -10.12
N LEU A 68 -13.90 -7.17 -9.73
CA LEU A 68 -12.94 -7.08 -8.64
C LEU A 68 -13.58 -6.36 -7.44
N GLN A 69 -13.49 -6.98 -6.26
CA GLN A 69 -13.93 -6.35 -5.03
C GLN A 69 -12.69 -5.93 -4.22
N PHE A 70 -12.46 -4.62 -4.17
CA PHE A 70 -11.37 -4.04 -3.39
C PHE A 70 -11.87 -3.68 -1.98
N LYS A 71 -11.23 -4.26 -0.97
CA LYS A 71 -11.49 -3.99 0.45
C LYS A 71 -10.21 -3.57 1.16
N TYR A 72 -10.28 -3.18 2.41
CA TYR A 72 -9.10 -2.87 3.20
C TYR A 72 -8.16 -4.09 3.28
N ARG A 73 -6.93 -3.93 2.77
CA ARG A 73 -5.89 -4.98 2.74
C ARG A 73 -6.36 -6.30 2.11
N CYS A 74 -7.26 -6.22 1.14
CA CYS A 74 -7.76 -7.40 0.44
C CYS A 74 -8.34 -7.02 -0.92
N THR A 75 -8.08 -7.83 -1.93
CA THR A 75 -8.81 -7.83 -3.20
C THR A 75 -9.36 -9.24 -3.42
N LYS A 76 -10.66 -9.35 -3.71
CA LYS A 76 -11.24 -10.63 -4.09
C LYS A 76 -10.78 -10.95 -5.52
N LEU A 77 -9.77 -11.79 -5.61
CA LEU A 77 -9.24 -12.37 -6.85
C LEU A 77 -9.86 -13.76 -7.08
N PRO A 78 -9.83 -14.27 -8.31
CA PRO A 78 -10.11 -15.70 -8.56
C PRO A 78 -9.23 -16.60 -7.69
N ASN A 79 -9.69 -17.79 -7.38
CA ASN A 79 -8.93 -18.74 -6.55
C ASN A 79 -7.58 -19.07 -7.23
N ASP A 80 -6.53 -19.14 -6.43
CA ASP A 80 -5.17 -19.49 -6.87
C ASP A 80 -4.64 -18.64 -8.06
N PHE A 81 -5.04 -17.37 -8.10
CA PHE A 81 -4.75 -16.44 -9.18
C PHE A 81 -3.50 -15.61 -8.92
N ILE A 82 -2.56 -15.63 -9.85
CA ILE A 82 -1.34 -14.83 -9.82
C ILE A 82 -1.47 -13.70 -10.82
N VAL A 83 -1.47 -12.46 -10.35
CA VAL A 83 -1.51 -11.27 -11.21
C VAL A 83 -0.21 -11.14 -11.98
N THR A 84 -0.26 -11.16 -13.30
CA THR A 84 0.89 -11.01 -14.20
C THR A 84 0.98 -9.63 -14.83
N SER A 85 -0.16 -9.01 -15.13
CA SER A 85 -0.23 -7.64 -15.64
C SER A 85 -1.43 -6.88 -15.10
N ALA A 86 -1.40 -5.55 -15.24
CA ALA A 86 -2.52 -4.69 -14.88
C ALA A 86 -2.57 -3.44 -15.76
N ILE A 87 -3.77 -3.01 -16.10
CA ILE A 87 -4.03 -1.71 -16.71
C ILE A 87 -4.48 -0.77 -15.61
N LEU A 88 -3.71 0.32 -15.42
CA LEU A 88 -4.01 1.37 -14.47
C LEU A 88 -4.47 2.64 -15.19
N LYS A 89 -5.38 3.39 -14.59
CA LYS A 89 -5.87 4.68 -15.08
C LYS A 89 -5.51 5.77 -14.06
N PRO A 90 -4.27 6.28 -14.06
CA PRO A 90 -3.84 7.36 -13.20
C PRO A 90 -4.48 8.70 -13.61
N LYS A 91 -4.45 9.68 -12.70
CA LYS A 91 -4.78 11.07 -13.03
C LYS A 91 -3.60 11.71 -13.74
N ILE A 92 -3.88 12.62 -14.70
CA ILE A 92 -2.86 13.44 -15.35
C ILE A 92 -2.65 14.69 -14.49
N GLU A 93 -1.40 15.02 -14.23
CA GLU A 93 -1.01 16.19 -13.44
C GLU A 93 0.38 16.70 -13.86
N LYS A 94 0.72 17.94 -13.49
CA LYS A 94 2.05 18.50 -13.74
C LYS A 94 3.13 17.68 -13.04
N LYS A 95 4.20 17.37 -13.75
CA LYS A 95 5.31 16.51 -13.26
C LYS A 95 5.90 17.04 -11.97
N GLU A 96 6.09 18.36 -11.88
CA GLU A 96 6.65 19.03 -10.72
C GLU A 96 5.77 18.86 -9.48
N ALA A 97 4.45 18.95 -9.64
CA ALA A 97 3.49 18.74 -8.56
C ALA A 97 3.51 17.28 -8.08
N ILE A 98 3.59 16.32 -9.00
CA ILE A 98 3.70 14.89 -8.64
C ILE A 98 5.00 14.62 -7.88
N LYS A 99 6.12 15.17 -8.35
CA LYS A 99 7.43 15.03 -7.68
C LYS A 99 7.44 15.64 -6.28
N LEU A 100 6.81 16.81 -6.12
CA LEU A 100 6.66 17.46 -4.81
C LEU A 100 5.86 16.58 -3.85
N LYS A 101 4.70 16.05 -4.27
CA LYS A 101 3.90 15.10 -3.48
C LYS A 101 4.71 13.88 -3.04
N MET A 102 5.48 13.28 -3.96
CA MET A 102 6.33 12.14 -3.61
C MET A 102 7.38 12.48 -2.55
N LYS A 103 7.99 13.66 -2.64
CA LYS A 103 8.98 14.15 -1.66
C LYS A 103 8.34 14.33 -0.29
N GLU A 104 7.19 15.00 -0.22
CA GLU A 104 6.44 15.22 1.02
C GLU A 104 6.02 13.89 1.67
N MET A 105 5.51 12.94 0.88
CA MET A 105 5.14 11.60 1.37
C MET A 105 6.35 10.84 1.93
N LEU A 106 7.51 10.93 1.28
CA LEU A 106 8.75 10.31 1.76
C LEU A 106 9.20 10.93 3.08
N SER A 107 9.25 12.27 3.17
CA SER A 107 9.60 12.99 4.42
C SER A 107 8.69 12.56 5.56
N LYS A 108 7.37 12.62 5.35
CA LYS A 108 6.39 12.20 6.36
C LYS A 108 6.58 10.73 6.80
N ARG A 109 6.92 9.85 5.86
CA ARG A 109 7.22 8.46 6.18
C ARG A 109 8.50 8.32 7.00
N GLU A 110 9.55 9.03 6.65
CA GLU A 110 10.82 9.02 7.41
C GLU A 110 10.65 9.59 8.82
N GLU A 111 9.79 10.59 8.99
CA GLU A 111 9.46 11.16 10.30
C GLU A 111 8.68 10.19 11.18
N THR A 112 7.74 9.43 10.60
CA THR A 112 6.78 8.64 11.38
C THR A 112 7.12 7.16 11.47
N GLN A 113 7.98 6.62 10.61
CA GLN A 113 8.24 5.18 10.54
C GLN A 113 9.75 4.84 10.59
N PRO A 114 10.12 3.65 11.05
CA PRO A 114 11.53 3.23 11.18
C PRO A 114 12.10 2.77 9.81
N THR A 115 12.15 3.66 8.82
CA THR A 115 12.50 3.34 7.42
C THR A 115 13.93 2.84 7.21
N LYS A 116 14.85 3.12 8.16
CA LYS A 116 16.27 2.74 8.07
C LYS A 116 16.63 1.54 8.97
N LYS A 117 15.64 0.78 9.43
CA LYS A 117 15.84 -0.40 10.29
C LYS A 117 15.24 -1.64 9.64
N ALA A 118 15.80 -2.80 9.98
CA ALA A 118 15.16 -4.08 9.64
C ALA A 118 13.80 -4.16 10.34
N THR A 119 12.73 -4.19 9.57
CA THR A 119 11.35 -4.22 10.09
C THR A 119 10.43 -4.97 9.12
N CYS A 120 9.48 -5.69 9.66
CA CYS A 120 8.41 -6.34 8.88
C CYS A 120 7.24 -5.40 8.58
N GLY A 121 7.31 -4.13 8.99
CA GLY A 121 6.18 -3.19 8.90
C GLY A 121 5.15 -3.41 10.00
N SER A 122 3.92 -2.94 9.78
CA SER A 122 2.82 -3.13 10.72
C SER A 122 2.40 -4.60 10.77
N THR A 123 2.51 -5.21 11.94
CA THR A 123 2.19 -6.64 12.17
C THR A 123 0.68 -6.87 12.19
N PHE A 124 -0.09 -5.89 12.70
CA PHE A 124 -1.53 -6.00 12.85
C PHE A 124 -2.26 -5.10 11.87
N LYS A 125 -3.40 -5.57 11.38
CA LYS A 125 -4.38 -4.74 10.68
C LYS A 125 -5.07 -3.82 11.69
N ASN A 126 -5.50 -2.63 11.25
CA ASN A 126 -6.38 -1.82 12.09
C ASN A 126 -7.70 -2.55 12.33
N PRO A 127 -8.26 -2.50 13.53
CA PRO A 127 -9.62 -2.94 13.79
C PRO A 127 -10.61 -2.31 12.79
N ASP A 128 -11.71 -2.97 12.53
CA ASP A 128 -12.76 -2.57 11.57
C ASP A 128 -12.33 -2.36 10.13
N GLY A 129 -11.11 -2.83 9.79
CA GLY A 129 -10.60 -2.77 8.42
C GLY A 129 -10.37 -1.36 7.88
N LYS A 130 -10.21 -0.36 8.75
CA LYS A 130 -10.08 1.04 8.34
C LYS A 130 -8.63 1.47 8.19
N SER A 131 -8.35 2.22 7.13
CA SER A 131 -7.03 2.80 6.90
C SER A 131 -6.71 3.87 7.93
N SER A 132 -5.42 4.01 8.28
CA SER A 132 -4.93 5.05 9.20
C SER A 132 -5.17 6.50 8.76
N LEU A 133 -5.82 6.76 7.66
CA LEU A 133 -5.96 8.09 7.06
C LEU A 133 -7.39 8.62 6.97
N MET A 134 -8.37 7.93 7.48
CA MET A 134 -9.64 8.58 7.74
C MET A 134 -9.45 9.42 9.00
N LEU A 135 -9.26 10.73 8.81
CA LEU A 135 -8.89 11.71 9.84
C LEU A 135 -9.96 11.87 10.92
N ASP A 136 -11.20 11.45 10.64
CA ASP A 136 -12.36 11.63 11.50
C ASP A 136 -12.72 10.41 12.36
N GLU A 137 -11.92 9.34 12.30
CA GLU A 137 -12.18 8.16 13.09
C GLU A 137 -11.19 8.02 14.24
N ALA A 138 -11.73 7.64 15.37
CA ALA A 138 -11.02 7.50 16.64
C ALA A 138 -9.63 6.90 16.46
N ILE A 139 -8.61 7.75 16.50
CA ILE A 139 -7.18 7.36 16.54
C ILE A 139 -6.99 6.23 17.57
N GLU A 140 -7.81 6.21 18.58
CA GLU A 140 -7.85 5.25 19.68
C GLU A 140 -8.02 3.79 19.22
N LEU A 141 -8.66 3.54 18.09
CA LEU A 141 -8.91 2.19 17.57
C LEU A 141 -7.84 1.72 16.56
N LYS A 142 -6.82 2.53 16.27
CA LYS A 142 -5.74 2.10 15.37
C LYS A 142 -4.79 1.13 16.07
N ALA A 143 -4.33 0.11 15.35
CA ALA A 143 -3.49 -0.94 15.91
C ALA A 143 -2.26 -0.36 16.66
N TRP A 144 -1.58 0.63 16.07
CA TRP A 144 -0.43 1.28 16.73
C TRP A 144 -0.82 1.98 18.03
N SER A 145 -2.00 2.61 18.09
CA SER A 145 -2.49 3.30 19.29
C SER A 145 -2.86 2.29 20.40
N LEU A 146 -3.48 1.18 20.03
CA LEU A 146 -3.78 0.11 20.97
C LEU A 146 -2.50 -0.52 21.56
N ILE A 147 -1.49 -0.75 20.74
CA ILE A 147 -0.18 -1.25 21.15
C ILE A 147 0.50 -0.25 22.11
N ASP A 148 0.43 1.04 21.80
CA ASP A 148 1.00 2.12 22.62
C ASP A 148 0.31 2.23 23.98
N ARG A 149 -1.05 2.24 23.98
CA ARG A 149 -1.86 2.26 25.21
C ARG A 149 -1.65 1.03 26.09
N ALA A 150 -1.31 -0.12 25.49
CA ALA A 150 -0.90 -1.32 26.22
C ALA A 150 0.50 -1.23 26.83
N GLY A 151 1.21 -0.10 26.70
CA GLY A 151 2.56 0.10 27.24
C GLY A 151 3.64 -0.72 26.53
N LEU A 152 3.38 -1.17 25.29
CA LEU A 152 4.28 -2.07 24.57
C LEU A 152 5.30 -1.34 23.70
N ARG A 153 5.22 -0.01 23.55
CA ARG A 153 6.18 0.80 22.80
C ARG A 153 7.59 0.59 23.36
N GLY A 154 8.51 0.15 22.52
CA GLY A 154 9.90 -0.12 22.90
C GLY A 154 10.12 -1.42 23.68
N LYS A 155 9.07 -2.24 23.93
CA LYS A 155 9.23 -3.54 24.57
C LYS A 155 10.12 -4.44 23.71
N GLN A 156 11.12 -5.04 24.34
CA GLN A 156 12.11 -5.90 23.70
C GLN A 156 11.96 -7.35 24.17
N MET A 157 12.11 -8.28 23.25
CA MET A 157 12.23 -9.71 23.52
C MET A 157 13.39 -10.27 22.68
N GLY A 158 14.46 -10.66 23.31
CA GLY A 158 15.68 -11.05 22.62
C GLY A 158 16.20 -9.91 21.75
N LYS A 159 16.34 -10.17 20.44
CA LYS A 159 16.77 -9.17 19.44
C LYS A 159 15.62 -8.42 18.77
N ALA A 160 14.37 -8.80 19.03
CA ALA A 160 13.20 -8.15 18.48
C ALA A 160 12.65 -7.07 19.42
N MET A 161 12.13 -5.99 18.86
CA MET A 161 11.62 -4.87 19.65
C MET A 161 10.40 -4.25 18.96
N VAL A 162 9.39 -3.88 19.73
CA VAL A 162 8.32 -2.98 19.28
C VAL A 162 8.93 -1.60 19.04
N SER A 163 8.73 -1.06 17.83
CA SER A 163 9.36 0.21 17.46
C SER A 163 9.01 1.33 18.44
N LYS A 164 10.03 2.11 18.86
CA LYS A 164 9.80 3.35 19.64
C LYS A 164 9.18 4.46 18.79
N LYS A 165 9.35 4.39 17.47
CA LYS A 165 8.87 5.43 16.53
C LYS A 165 7.46 5.16 16.06
N HIS A 166 7.14 3.89 15.78
CA HIS A 166 5.83 3.44 15.34
C HIS A 166 5.60 2.03 15.88
N PRO A 167 4.86 1.86 16.98
CA PRO A 167 4.59 0.56 17.59
C PRO A 167 3.66 -0.30 16.76
#